data_80135d6212ae2b86c7f15d4e262e1d04
#
_entry.id   80135d6212ae2b86c7f15d4e262e1d04
#
_cell.length_a   1.000
_cell.length_b   1.000
_cell.length_c   1.000
_cell.angle_alpha   90.00
_cell.angle_beta   90.00
_cell.angle_gamma   90.00
#
_symmetry.space_group_name_H-M   'P 1'
#
loop_
_entity.id
_entity.type
_entity.pdbx_description
1 polymer ?
#
loop_
_entity_poly.entity_id
_entity_poly.type
_entity_poly.pdbx_seq_one_letter_code
_entity_poly.pdbx_strand_id
1 'polypeptide(L)'
;TWRTGFDGVAMRPYVESKLFGRWTYPLGVTLYGMWQAGHFLSREVMNDYVTSHVDQVVSIHEYALYDQARYGFPGVNQQICWLDALDDCGSFGSMMLECAKPGDAAVRKLADAIGEYMLHEQPRTSEGAYCRRDDTIWADDMYMSGPFLCRYSELTGSMEGMNACANQLLQYKDLLFMPDKQIMSHMRCLRNGKSNRIPWSRGNGW
;
A
#
# COMPACT_ATOMS: atom_id res chain seq x y z
N THR A 1 -13.98 15.68 14.76
CA THR A 1 -14.64 16.53 13.78
C THR A 1 -15.77 15.79 13.13
N TRP A 2 -16.97 16.37 13.07
CA TRP A 2 -18.11 15.81 12.37
C TRP A 2 -18.16 16.36 10.96
N ARG A 3 -18.33 15.49 9.97
CA ARG A 3 -18.56 15.88 8.59
C ARG A 3 -19.85 15.24 8.08
N THR A 4 -20.47 15.89 7.12
CA THR A 4 -21.65 15.36 6.41
C THR A 4 -21.39 15.37 4.92
N GLY A 5 -21.80 14.31 4.23
CA GLY A 5 -21.80 14.28 2.76
C GLY A 5 -23.02 15.00 2.22
N PHE A 6 -22.85 15.78 1.15
CA PHE A 6 -23.89 16.55 0.49
C PHE A 6 -23.91 16.21 -1.00
N ASP A 7 -24.60 15.19 -1.34
CA ASP A 7 -24.89 14.86 -2.76
C ASP A 7 -26.39 14.96 -3.10
N GLY A 8 -27.15 15.57 -2.20
CA GLY A 8 -28.56 15.88 -2.38
C GLY A 8 -29.54 14.75 -2.07
N VAL A 9 -29.08 13.52 -1.87
CA VAL A 9 -29.98 12.36 -1.70
C VAL A 9 -29.83 11.68 -0.34
N ALA A 10 -28.64 11.64 0.20
CA ALA A 10 -28.38 11.03 1.49
C ALA A 10 -27.29 11.78 2.25
N MET A 11 -27.54 12.05 3.52
CA MET A 11 -26.55 12.59 4.44
C MET A 11 -26.28 11.58 5.54
N ARG A 12 -25.01 11.39 5.84
CA ARG A 12 -24.54 10.57 6.94
C ARG A 12 -23.49 11.34 7.75
N PRO A 13 -23.75 11.65 9.01
CA PRO A 13 -22.70 12.15 9.87
C PRO A 13 -21.69 11.05 10.15
N TYR A 14 -20.41 11.37 10.14
CA TYR A 14 -19.34 10.47 10.55
C TYR A 14 -18.27 11.20 11.37
N VAL A 15 -17.55 10.44 12.18
CA VAL A 15 -16.44 10.98 12.96
C VAL A 15 -15.15 10.75 12.19
N GLU A 16 -14.50 11.86 11.82
CA GLU A 16 -13.15 11.81 11.27
C GLU A 16 -12.14 11.99 12.40
N SER A 17 -11.27 11.02 12.58
CA SER A 17 -10.15 11.09 13.51
C SER A 17 -8.83 11.01 12.77
N LYS A 18 -7.87 11.83 13.16
CA LYS A 18 -6.50 11.73 12.64
C LYS A 18 -5.75 10.52 13.16
N LEU A 19 -6.24 9.91 14.22
CA LEU A 19 -5.63 8.74 14.87
C LEU A 19 -6.25 7.42 14.41
N PHE A 20 -7.53 7.46 14.02
CA PHE A 20 -8.28 6.28 13.59
C PHE A 20 -8.98 6.57 12.27
N GLY A 21 -9.21 5.55 11.49
CA GLY A 21 -9.95 5.63 10.24
C GLY A 21 -9.13 6.01 9.02
N ARG A 22 -7.82 6.15 9.17
CA ARG A 22 -6.90 6.34 8.05
C ARG A 22 -5.74 5.38 8.14
N TRP A 23 -5.67 4.45 7.20
CA TRP A 23 -4.44 3.72 6.97
C TRP A 23 -3.61 4.47 5.93
N THR A 24 -2.43 4.90 6.31
CA THR A 24 -1.42 5.47 5.40
C THR A 24 -0.12 4.69 5.53
N TYR A 25 0.75 4.75 4.52
CA TYR A 25 1.99 3.97 4.52
C TYR A 25 2.87 4.14 5.77
N PRO A 26 2.96 5.32 6.43
CA PRO A 26 3.76 5.43 7.67
C PRO A 26 3.23 4.53 8.79
N LEU A 27 1.92 4.35 8.88
CA LEU A 27 1.32 3.43 9.82
C LEU A 27 1.70 1.98 9.47
N GLY A 28 1.53 1.59 8.20
CA GLY A 28 1.88 0.24 7.74
C GLY A 28 3.34 -0.12 8.02
N VAL A 29 4.26 0.79 7.72
CA VAL A 29 5.70 0.59 7.98
C VAL A 29 6.01 0.53 9.49
N THR A 30 5.35 1.38 10.29
CA THR A 30 5.52 1.36 11.76
C THR A 30 5.05 0.03 12.35
N LEU A 31 3.87 -0.44 11.93
CA LEU A 31 3.34 -1.72 12.41
C LEU A 31 4.20 -2.89 11.96
N TYR A 32 4.75 -2.85 10.74
CA TYR A 32 5.71 -3.86 10.29
C TYR A 32 6.98 -3.87 11.15
N GLY A 33 7.53 -2.70 11.45
CA GLY A 33 8.67 -2.58 12.38
C GLY A 33 8.36 -3.12 13.77
N MET A 34 7.17 -2.84 14.31
CA MET A 34 6.71 -3.40 15.59
C MET A 34 6.55 -4.92 15.53
N TRP A 35 5.99 -5.46 14.45
CA TRP A 35 5.85 -6.90 14.23
C TRP A 35 7.20 -7.60 14.25
N GLN A 36 8.18 -7.10 13.51
CA GLN A 36 9.53 -7.65 13.48
C GLN A 36 10.23 -7.54 14.84
N ALA A 37 10.11 -6.38 15.49
CA ALA A 37 10.69 -6.18 16.82
C ALA A 37 10.05 -7.12 17.86
N GLY A 38 8.73 -7.32 17.79
CA GLY A 38 8.00 -8.25 18.66
C GLY A 38 8.53 -9.68 18.55
N HIS A 39 8.76 -10.16 17.34
CA HIS A 39 9.36 -11.48 17.09
C HIS A 39 10.82 -11.55 17.57
N PHE A 40 11.63 -10.58 17.16
CA PHE A 40 13.06 -10.58 17.51
C PHE A 40 13.32 -10.48 19.02
N LEU A 41 12.50 -9.69 19.73
CA LEU A 41 12.62 -9.47 21.17
C LEU A 41 11.73 -10.41 22.01
N SER A 42 11.02 -11.33 21.38
CA SER A 42 10.01 -12.21 22.03
C SER A 42 9.00 -11.41 22.87
N ARG A 43 8.44 -10.35 22.27
CA ARG A 43 7.46 -9.45 22.87
C ARG A 43 6.09 -9.63 22.21
N GLU A 44 5.36 -10.66 22.60
CA GLU A 44 4.04 -11.01 22.04
C GLU A 44 3.06 -9.83 22.06
N VAL A 45 3.08 -8.99 23.11
CA VAL A 45 2.21 -7.82 23.20
C VAL A 45 2.35 -6.86 22.00
N MET A 46 3.51 -6.80 21.37
CA MET A 46 3.71 -5.98 20.15
C MET A 46 3.05 -6.66 18.95
N ASN A 47 3.17 -7.96 18.82
CA ASN A 47 2.55 -8.73 17.76
C ASN A 47 1.03 -8.74 17.89
N ASP A 48 0.50 -8.89 19.11
CA ASP A 48 -0.95 -8.81 19.40
C ASP A 48 -1.51 -7.43 19.04
N TYR A 49 -0.80 -6.36 19.36
CA TYR A 49 -1.21 -5.01 18.98
C TYR A 49 -1.32 -4.85 17.47
N VAL A 50 -0.30 -5.31 16.72
CA VAL A 50 -0.29 -5.24 15.26
C VAL A 50 -1.41 -6.06 14.66
N THR A 51 -1.57 -7.32 15.10
CA THR A 51 -2.64 -8.21 14.63
C THR A 51 -4.02 -7.59 14.88
N SER A 52 -4.26 -7.09 16.10
CA SER A 52 -5.53 -6.45 16.44
C SER A 52 -5.84 -5.23 15.56
N HIS A 53 -4.81 -4.46 15.19
CA HIS A 53 -4.96 -3.29 14.30
C HIS A 53 -5.34 -3.72 12.87
N VAL A 54 -4.67 -4.74 12.35
CA VAL A 54 -4.98 -5.29 11.03
C VAL A 54 -6.36 -5.94 11.01
N ASP A 55 -6.69 -6.76 12.00
CA ASP A 55 -8.00 -7.43 12.13
C ASP A 55 -9.14 -6.40 12.17
N GLN A 56 -8.94 -5.28 12.85
CA GLN A 56 -9.93 -4.20 12.87
C GLN A 56 -10.16 -3.62 11.47
N VAL A 57 -9.11 -3.34 10.72
CA VAL A 57 -9.24 -2.83 9.35
C VAL A 57 -9.96 -3.83 8.46
N VAL A 58 -9.57 -5.10 8.49
CA VAL A 58 -10.18 -6.17 7.71
C VAL A 58 -11.65 -6.34 8.05
N SER A 59 -11.99 -6.39 9.36
CA SER A 59 -13.37 -6.62 9.82
C SER A 59 -14.36 -5.54 9.44
N ILE A 60 -13.92 -4.28 9.31
CA ILE A 60 -14.79 -3.16 8.95
C ILE A 60 -14.77 -2.82 7.46
N HIS A 61 -13.94 -3.48 6.66
CA HIS A 61 -13.73 -3.13 5.25
C HIS A 61 -15.03 -3.21 4.43
N GLU A 62 -15.80 -4.29 4.56
CA GLU A 62 -17.07 -4.45 3.86
C GLU A 62 -18.07 -3.34 4.20
N TYR A 63 -18.09 -2.92 5.47
CA TYR A 63 -18.92 -1.81 5.90
C TYR A 63 -18.45 -0.48 5.30
N ALA A 64 -17.14 -0.27 5.20
CA ALA A 64 -16.58 0.91 4.55
C ALA A 64 -16.90 0.95 3.04
N LEU A 65 -16.86 -0.20 2.36
CA LEU A 65 -17.31 -0.32 0.96
C LEU A 65 -18.81 -0.05 0.80
N TYR A 66 -19.64 -0.53 1.73
CA TYR A 66 -21.07 -0.19 1.75
C TYR A 66 -21.29 1.31 1.89
N ASP A 67 -20.56 1.97 2.79
CA ASP A 67 -20.62 3.42 2.96
C ASP A 67 -20.24 4.16 1.68
N GLN A 68 -19.17 3.73 1.02
CA GLN A 68 -18.74 4.29 -0.26
C GLN A 68 -19.83 4.15 -1.32
N ALA A 69 -20.41 2.98 -1.47
CA ALA A 69 -21.47 2.73 -2.45
C ALA A 69 -22.74 3.52 -2.14
N ARG A 70 -23.09 3.65 -0.86
CA ARG A 70 -24.33 4.28 -0.42
C ARG A 70 -24.27 5.79 -0.34
N TYR A 71 -23.13 6.35 0.05
CA TYR A 71 -22.96 7.77 0.36
C TYR A 71 -21.87 8.47 -0.48
N GLY A 72 -21.25 7.75 -1.42
CA GLY A 72 -20.17 8.28 -2.26
C GLY A 72 -18.82 8.43 -1.53
N PHE A 73 -18.73 7.99 -0.28
CA PHE A 73 -17.53 8.14 0.54
C PHE A 73 -17.43 7.04 1.60
N PRO A 74 -16.31 6.33 1.72
CA PRO A 74 -16.11 5.35 2.78
C PRO A 74 -15.95 6.06 4.13
N GLY A 75 -16.59 5.53 5.16
CA GLY A 75 -16.57 6.14 6.51
C GLY A 75 -15.19 6.07 7.17
N VAL A 76 -14.40 5.03 6.87
CA VAL A 76 -13.06 4.75 7.44
C VAL A 76 -12.17 4.11 6.38
N ASN A 77 -10.85 4.15 6.60
CA ASN A 77 -9.85 3.47 5.77
C ASN A 77 -10.00 3.74 4.26
N GLN A 78 -10.19 4.99 3.91
CA GLN A 78 -10.47 5.43 2.53
C GLN A 78 -9.43 4.91 1.54
N GLN A 79 -8.16 4.91 1.89
CA GLN A 79 -7.06 4.48 1.03
C GLN A 79 -7.16 2.99 0.65
N ILE A 80 -7.71 2.17 1.55
CA ILE A 80 -7.93 0.74 1.31
C ILE A 80 -9.23 0.50 0.52
N CYS A 81 -10.18 1.43 0.57
CA CYS A 81 -11.40 1.33 -0.23
C CYS A 81 -11.22 1.90 -1.64
N TRP A 82 -10.48 2.99 -1.79
CA TRP A 82 -10.27 3.63 -3.08
C TRP A 82 -9.23 2.93 -3.94
N LEU A 83 -8.22 2.31 -3.32
CA LEU A 83 -7.11 1.64 -4.01
C LEU A 83 -6.51 2.54 -5.10
N ASP A 84 -6.12 3.76 -4.73
CA ASP A 84 -5.62 4.75 -5.67
C ASP A 84 -4.19 5.21 -5.39
N ALA A 85 -3.60 4.73 -4.29
CA ALA A 85 -2.25 5.01 -3.85
C ALA A 85 -1.51 3.72 -3.51
N LEU A 86 -0.49 3.41 -4.32
CA LEU A 86 0.33 2.20 -4.21
C LEU A 86 0.95 2.04 -2.82
N ASP A 87 1.47 3.13 -2.28
CA ASP A 87 2.16 3.16 -0.99
C ASP A 87 1.21 2.84 0.18
N ASP A 88 0.00 3.36 0.17
CA ASP A 88 -0.96 3.13 1.25
C ASP A 88 -1.52 1.69 1.21
N CYS A 89 -2.04 1.24 0.06
CA CYS A 89 -2.61 -0.10 -0.04
C CYS A 89 -1.56 -1.21 0.01
N GLY A 90 -0.36 -0.98 -0.55
CA GLY A 90 0.70 -1.97 -0.54
C GLY A 90 1.34 -2.18 0.82
N SER A 91 1.55 -1.10 1.59
CA SER A 91 2.04 -1.23 2.97
C SER A 91 1.03 -1.94 3.87
N PHE A 92 -0.27 -1.66 3.69
CA PHE A 92 -1.33 -2.39 4.40
C PHE A 92 -1.37 -3.85 3.98
N GLY A 93 -1.49 -4.13 2.68
CA GLY A 93 -1.60 -5.48 2.16
C GLY A 93 -0.42 -6.36 2.55
N SER A 94 0.79 -5.80 2.50
CA SER A 94 2.01 -6.49 2.94
C SER A 94 1.94 -6.88 4.43
N MET A 95 1.53 -5.95 5.31
CA MET A 95 1.40 -6.21 6.75
C MET A 95 0.25 -7.19 7.02
N MET A 96 -0.88 -7.02 6.35
CA MET A 96 -2.02 -7.93 6.47
C MET A 96 -1.62 -9.37 6.16
N LEU A 97 -0.93 -9.61 5.05
CA LEU A 97 -0.49 -10.95 4.65
C LEU A 97 0.60 -11.54 5.56
N GLU A 98 1.42 -10.68 6.17
CA GLU A 98 2.43 -11.12 7.13
C GLU A 98 1.83 -11.72 8.41
N CYS A 99 0.75 -11.13 8.93
CA CYS A 99 0.13 -11.56 10.19
C CYS A 99 -1.19 -12.31 10.01
N ALA A 100 -1.62 -12.57 8.77
CA ALA A 100 -2.89 -13.23 8.48
C ALA A 100 -2.92 -14.68 8.97
N LYS A 101 -4.09 -15.07 9.46
CA LYS A 101 -4.35 -16.49 9.76
C LYS A 101 -4.61 -17.26 8.46
N PRO A 102 -4.06 -18.47 8.32
CA PRO A 102 -4.32 -19.29 7.14
C PRO A 102 -5.84 -19.51 6.93
N GLY A 103 -6.30 -19.30 5.69
CA GLY A 103 -7.69 -19.55 5.31
C GLY A 103 -8.70 -18.47 5.70
N ASP A 104 -8.26 -17.31 6.14
CA ASP A 104 -9.15 -16.17 6.41
C ASP A 104 -9.72 -15.60 5.09
N ALA A 105 -11.03 -15.81 4.90
CA ALA A 105 -11.73 -15.39 3.66
C ALA A 105 -11.82 -13.87 3.49
N ALA A 106 -11.90 -13.10 4.58
CA ALA A 106 -11.95 -11.64 4.52
C ALA A 106 -10.58 -11.08 4.12
N VAL A 107 -9.50 -11.61 4.69
CA VAL A 107 -8.14 -11.31 4.30
C VAL A 107 -7.93 -11.66 2.83
N ARG A 108 -8.35 -12.85 2.40
CA ARG A 108 -8.21 -13.29 1.00
C ARG A 108 -8.92 -12.33 0.04
N LYS A 109 -10.15 -11.96 0.33
CA LYS A 109 -10.93 -11.03 -0.51
C LYS A 109 -10.26 -9.68 -0.64
N LEU A 110 -9.75 -9.12 0.47
CA LEU A 110 -9.07 -7.83 0.44
C LEU A 110 -7.70 -7.92 -0.25
N ALA A 111 -6.97 -9.02 -0.05
CA ALA A 111 -5.72 -9.27 -0.77
C ALA A 111 -5.94 -9.37 -2.29
N ASP A 112 -7.02 -10.05 -2.72
CA ASP A 112 -7.37 -10.14 -4.14
C ASP A 112 -7.71 -8.76 -4.73
N ALA A 113 -8.42 -7.90 -3.99
CA ALA A 113 -8.71 -6.53 -4.44
C ALA A 113 -7.44 -5.68 -4.59
N ILE A 114 -6.53 -5.74 -3.62
CA ILE A 114 -5.24 -5.04 -3.68
C ILE A 114 -4.37 -5.61 -4.81
N GLY A 115 -4.38 -6.95 -4.98
CA GLY A 115 -3.65 -7.64 -6.04
C GLY A 115 -4.14 -7.23 -7.43
N GLU A 116 -5.46 -7.19 -7.65
CA GLU A 116 -6.07 -6.72 -8.89
C GLU A 116 -5.65 -5.28 -9.21
N TYR A 117 -5.76 -4.39 -8.23
CA TYR A 117 -5.31 -3.01 -8.39
C TYR A 117 -3.83 -2.93 -8.80
N MET A 118 -2.94 -3.58 -8.06
CA MET A 118 -1.50 -3.49 -8.33
C MET A 118 -1.10 -4.13 -9.65
N LEU A 119 -1.68 -5.28 -9.99
CA LEU A 119 -1.31 -6.02 -11.19
C LEU A 119 -1.92 -5.43 -12.46
N HIS A 120 -3.12 -4.83 -12.38
CA HIS A 120 -3.88 -4.48 -13.58
C HIS A 120 -4.33 -3.03 -13.68
N GLU A 121 -4.47 -2.30 -12.56
CA GLU A 121 -5.01 -0.94 -12.54
C GLU A 121 -3.98 0.15 -12.19
N GLN A 122 -2.92 -0.19 -11.44
CA GLN A 122 -1.88 0.76 -11.07
C GLN A 122 -1.26 1.39 -12.32
N PRO A 123 -1.21 2.73 -12.43
CA PRO A 123 -0.60 3.41 -13.56
C PRO A 123 0.83 2.95 -13.85
N ARG A 124 1.15 2.81 -15.14
CA ARG A 124 2.46 2.35 -15.61
C ARG A 124 2.98 3.19 -16.76
N THR A 125 4.29 3.22 -16.90
CA THR A 125 4.93 3.71 -18.12
C THR A 125 4.68 2.76 -19.29
N SER A 126 5.03 3.18 -20.51
CA SER A 126 4.99 2.31 -21.71
C SER A 126 5.84 1.05 -21.56
N GLU A 127 6.91 1.13 -20.79
CA GLU A 127 7.82 0.00 -20.52
C GLU A 127 7.36 -0.87 -19.34
N GLY A 128 6.30 -0.46 -18.63
CA GLY A 128 5.67 -1.24 -17.57
C GLY A 128 6.08 -0.87 -16.14
N ALA A 129 6.93 0.14 -15.95
CA ALA A 129 7.26 0.62 -14.59
C ALA A 129 6.05 1.27 -13.94
N TYR A 130 5.79 0.97 -12.67
CA TYR A 130 4.77 1.70 -11.90
C TYR A 130 5.10 3.18 -11.85
N CYS A 131 4.09 4.00 -12.02
CA CYS A 131 4.19 5.44 -11.87
C CYS A 131 3.01 5.99 -11.08
N ARG A 132 3.18 7.18 -10.56
CA ARG A 132 2.14 7.91 -9.85
C ARG A 132 1.28 8.69 -10.84
N ARG A 133 0.06 9.05 -10.44
CA ARG A 133 -0.90 9.79 -11.28
C ARG A 133 -0.43 11.19 -11.68
N ASP A 134 0.59 11.73 -11.02
CA ASP A 134 1.23 13.01 -11.34
C ASP A 134 2.39 12.88 -12.34
N ASP A 135 2.50 11.73 -13.01
CA ASP A 135 3.57 11.41 -13.96
C ASP A 135 4.96 11.39 -13.31
N THR A 136 5.05 10.85 -12.11
CA THR A 136 6.33 10.64 -11.41
C THR A 136 6.58 9.18 -11.05
N ILE A 137 7.85 8.84 -10.93
CA ILE A 137 8.33 7.56 -10.40
C ILE A 137 9.17 7.87 -9.16
N TRP A 138 8.89 7.17 -8.07
CA TRP A 138 9.59 7.36 -6.79
C TRP A 138 10.27 6.08 -6.35
N ALA A 139 11.51 6.17 -5.88
CA ALA A 139 12.27 5.02 -5.41
C ALA A 139 11.55 4.23 -4.29
N ASP A 140 10.75 4.93 -3.51
CA ASP A 140 9.92 4.37 -2.43
C ASP A 140 8.97 3.27 -2.91
N ASP A 141 8.46 3.40 -4.14
CA ASP A 141 7.41 2.52 -4.67
C ASP A 141 7.90 1.09 -4.93
N MET A 142 9.21 0.86 -5.01
CA MET A 142 9.78 -0.49 -5.03
C MET A 142 9.45 -1.28 -3.76
N TYR A 143 9.59 -0.63 -2.60
CA TYR A 143 9.23 -1.25 -1.32
C TYR A 143 7.71 -1.28 -1.11
N MET A 144 7.00 -0.25 -1.55
CA MET A 144 5.56 -0.16 -1.33
C MET A 144 4.76 -1.19 -2.14
N SER A 145 5.32 -1.74 -3.22
CA SER A 145 4.68 -2.79 -4.02
C SER A 145 5.29 -4.18 -3.81
N GLY A 146 6.62 -4.27 -3.80
CA GLY A 146 7.34 -5.55 -3.87
C GLY A 146 6.97 -6.55 -2.78
N PRO A 147 7.01 -6.18 -1.49
CA PRO A 147 6.68 -7.10 -0.40
C PRO A 147 5.24 -7.65 -0.47
N PHE A 148 4.27 -6.83 -0.87
CA PHE A 148 2.92 -7.32 -1.08
C PHE A 148 2.84 -8.30 -2.26
N LEU A 149 3.41 -7.95 -3.40
CA LEU A 149 3.35 -8.78 -4.61
C LEU A 149 3.97 -10.17 -4.39
N CYS A 150 5.08 -10.24 -3.63
CA CYS A 150 5.69 -11.52 -3.27
C CYS A 150 4.76 -12.36 -2.37
N ARG A 151 4.21 -11.77 -1.30
CA ARG A 151 3.30 -12.46 -0.38
C ARG A 151 1.99 -12.86 -1.06
N TYR A 152 1.50 -12.03 -1.96
CA TYR A 152 0.31 -12.34 -2.75
C TYR A 152 0.54 -13.52 -3.71
N SER A 153 1.73 -13.62 -4.29
CA SER A 153 2.12 -14.80 -5.07
C SER A 153 2.14 -16.08 -4.22
N GLU A 154 2.64 -16.02 -3.00
CA GLU A 154 2.60 -17.15 -2.06
C GLU A 154 1.16 -17.54 -1.71
N LEU A 155 0.31 -16.56 -1.43
CA LEU A 155 -1.10 -16.76 -1.08
C LEU A 155 -1.89 -17.41 -2.23
N THR A 156 -1.61 -17.02 -3.48
CA THR A 156 -2.39 -17.46 -4.64
C THR A 156 -1.79 -18.68 -5.34
N GLY A 157 -0.52 -18.96 -5.14
CA GLY A 157 0.26 -19.93 -5.90
C GLY A 157 0.60 -19.45 -7.32
N SER A 158 0.29 -18.20 -7.68
CA SER A 158 0.60 -17.61 -8.99
C SER A 158 1.94 -16.89 -8.94
N MET A 159 2.74 -17.06 -9.98
CA MET A 159 4.03 -16.34 -10.13
C MET A 159 3.87 -14.91 -10.64
N GLU A 160 2.66 -14.48 -10.93
CA GLU A 160 2.41 -13.17 -11.57
C GLU A 160 2.91 -12.00 -10.70
N GLY A 161 2.58 -11.98 -9.41
CA GLY A 161 3.04 -10.94 -8.49
C GLY A 161 4.56 -10.93 -8.33
N MET A 162 5.18 -12.11 -8.23
CA MET A 162 6.64 -12.23 -8.11
C MET A 162 7.35 -11.75 -9.39
N ASN A 163 6.83 -12.10 -10.56
CA ASN A 163 7.34 -11.61 -11.83
C ASN A 163 7.15 -10.10 -11.98
N ALA A 164 5.99 -9.56 -11.55
CA ALA A 164 5.76 -8.13 -11.53
C ALA A 164 6.76 -7.42 -10.61
N CYS A 165 6.99 -7.93 -9.40
CA CYS A 165 7.99 -7.38 -8.47
C CYS A 165 9.39 -7.35 -9.09
N ALA A 166 9.85 -8.46 -9.68
CA ALA A 166 11.16 -8.52 -10.32
C ALA A 166 11.29 -7.52 -11.48
N ASN A 167 10.25 -7.41 -12.30
CA ASN A 167 10.23 -6.43 -13.38
C ASN A 167 10.27 -4.99 -12.86
N GLN A 168 9.53 -4.67 -11.79
CA GLN A 168 9.59 -3.35 -11.19
C GLN A 168 11.00 -3.00 -10.70
N LEU A 169 11.69 -3.90 -10.01
CA LEU A 169 13.06 -3.67 -9.55
C LEU A 169 14.01 -3.35 -10.70
N LEU A 170 13.91 -4.09 -11.82
CA LEU A 170 14.74 -3.85 -13.00
C LEU A 170 14.42 -2.50 -13.64
N GLN A 171 13.14 -2.19 -13.85
CA GLN A 171 12.70 -0.92 -14.44
C GLN A 171 13.12 0.28 -13.59
N TYR A 172 12.93 0.20 -12.27
CA TYR A 172 13.33 1.28 -11.36
C TYR A 172 14.84 1.50 -11.33
N LYS A 173 15.61 0.41 -11.40
CA LYS A 173 17.07 0.51 -11.56
C LYS A 173 17.43 1.31 -12.82
N ASP A 174 16.84 0.98 -13.94
CA ASP A 174 17.14 1.66 -15.22
C ASP A 174 16.71 3.13 -15.23
N LEU A 175 15.61 3.46 -14.54
CA LEU A 175 15.04 4.80 -14.51
C LEU A 175 15.65 5.72 -13.45
N LEU A 176 16.09 5.18 -12.31
CA LEU A 176 16.47 5.96 -11.12
C LEU A 176 17.94 5.82 -10.72
N PHE A 177 18.62 4.74 -11.10
CA PHE A 177 19.99 4.52 -10.65
C PHE A 177 20.95 5.59 -11.21
N MET A 178 21.79 6.11 -10.34
CA MET A 178 22.84 7.09 -10.65
C MET A 178 24.20 6.41 -10.61
N PRO A 179 24.80 6.03 -11.76
CA PRO A 179 26.08 5.29 -11.79
C PRO A 179 27.24 6.04 -11.14
N ASP A 180 27.25 7.37 -11.27
CA ASP A 180 28.25 8.25 -10.68
C ASP A 180 28.20 8.30 -9.14
N LYS A 181 27.05 7.98 -8.55
CA LYS A 181 26.81 8.00 -7.09
C LYS A 181 26.57 6.62 -6.49
N GLN A 182 26.40 5.60 -7.31
CA GLN A 182 26.10 4.22 -6.91
C GLN A 182 24.85 4.10 -6.01
N ILE A 183 23.80 4.93 -6.27
CA ILE A 183 22.59 5.02 -5.45
C ILE A 183 21.41 5.45 -6.33
N MET A 184 20.18 5.22 -5.88
CA MET A 184 18.99 5.64 -6.59
C MET A 184 18.72 7.14 -6.40
N SER A 185 18.33 7.81 -7.48
CA SER A 185 17.63 9.09 -7.41
C SER A 185 16.27 8.89 -6.73
N HIS A 186 15.86 9.82 -5.88
CA HIS A 186 14.57 9.71 -5.21
C HIS A 186 13.40 9.67 -6.20
N MET A 187 13.44 10.52 -7.25
CA MET A 187 12.30 10.70 -8.13
C MET A 187 12.72 11.01 -9.57
N ARG A 188 11.91 10.55 -10.51
CA ARG A 188 11.97 10.93 -11.94
C ARG A 188 10.61 11.49 -12.37
N CYS A 189 10.64 12.63 -13.05
CA CYS A 189 9.47 13.20 -13.72
C CYS A 189 9.37 12.63 -15.13
N LEU A 190 8.24 12.00 -15.47
CA LEU A 190 8.04 11.38 -16.79
C LEU A 190 7.79 12.42 -17.88
N ARG A 191 7.15 13.57 -17.56
CA ARG A 191 6.86 14.62 -18.54
C ARG A 191 8.10 15.19 -19.22
N ASN A 192 9.21 15.28 -18.51
CA ASN A 192 10.46 15.82 -19.03
C ASN A 192 11.61 14.79 -19.05
N GLY A 193 11.35 13.56 -18.63
CA GLY A 193 12.32 12.47 -18.60
C GLY A 193 13.50 12.68 -17.65
N LYS A 194 13.42 13.62 -16.68
CA LYS A 194 14.54 13.97 -15.82
C LYS A 194 14.37 13.42 -14.41
N SER A 195 15.41 12.80 -13.89
CA SER A 195 15.56 12.49 -12.47
C SER A 195 15.99 13.74 -11.70
N ASN A 196 15.52 13.88 -10.46
CA ASN A 196 15.93 14.98 -9.58
C ASN A 196 17.38 14.85 -9.08
N ARG A 197 17.99 13.67 -9.25
CA ARG A 197 19.37 13.32 -8.85
C ARG A 197 19.66 13.55 -7.36
N ILE A 198 18.64 13.51 -6.53
CA ILE A 198 18.73 13.63 -5.07
C ILE A 198 18.65 12.22 -4.48
N PRO A 199 19.68 11.72 -3.80
CA PRO A 199 19.66 10.42 -3.13
C PRO A 199 18.97 10.55 -1.78
N TRP A 200 17.65 10.52 -1.77
CA TRP A 200 16.86 10.57 -0.55
C TRP A 200 17.08 9.29 0.29
N SER A 201 17.62 9.45 1.50
CA SER A 201 18.06 8.32 2.31
C SER A 201 16.92 7.37 2.70
N ARG A 202 15.75 7.90 3.02
CA ARG A 202 14.57 7.07 3.33
C ARG A 202 14.16 6.22 2.13
N GLY A 203 13.99 6.82 0.94
CA GLY A 203 13.60 6.09 -0.27
C GLY A 203 14.61 5.01 -0.66
N ASN A 204 15.90 5.29 -0.51
CA ASN A 204 16.93 4.28 -0.73
C ASN A 204 16.98 3.22 0.38
N GLY A 205 16.62 3.60 1.60
CA GLY A 205 16.56 2.68 2.75
C GLY A 205 15.43 1.65 2.64
N TRP A 206 14.36 2.00 1.95
CA TRP A 206 13.26 1.04 1.66
C TRP A 206 13.76 -0.15 0.85
#